data_a0296e29d86a761081703fef07182758
#
_entry.id   a0296e29d86a761081703fef07182758
#
_cell.length_a   1.000
_cell.length_b   1.000
_cell.length_c   1.000
_cell.angle_alpha   90.00
_cell.angle_beta   90.00
_cell.angle_gamma   90.00
#
_symmetry.space_group_name_H-M   'P 1'
#
loop_
_entity.id
_entity.type
_entity.pdbx_description
1 polymer ?
#
loop_
_entity_poly.entity_id
_entity_poly.type
_entity_poly.pdbx_seq_one_letter_code
_entity_poly.pdbx_strand_id
1 'polypeptide(L)'
;KFSKFQRLVRIFVAVNNYMTEKIISVIADAMLEKKAQEVVALDLRKIGTAISDHFIVCNADSTTNVVAIADNVEDRVAEKCGRKVIRCQGKENGFWIILDYGEVVVHIFQTVYRSFYRLEDLWADAERSEFKDE
;
A
#
# COMPACT_ATOMS: atom_id res chain seq x y z
N LYS A 1 -31.33 4.29 19.91
CA LYS A 1 -30.09 5.00 20.26
C LYS A 1 -29.01 4.01 20.62
N PHE A 2 -27.75 4.46 20.55
CA PHE A 2 -26.61 3.59 20.80
C PHE A 2 -26.26 3.56 22.29
N SER A 3 -25.92 2.37 22.79
CA SER A 3 -25.33 2.22 24.12
C SER A 3 -23.94 2.87 24.16
N LYS A 4 -23.39 3.03 25.38
CA LYS A 4 -22.05 3.55 25.55
C LYS A 4 -21.02 2.67 24.83
N PHE A 5 -21.17 1.34 24.92
CA PHE A 5 -20.29 0.38 24.24
C PHE A 5 -20.36 0.54 22.72
N GLN A 6 -21.55 0.62 22.16
CA GLN A 6 -21.74 0.81 20.71
C GLN A 6 -21.10 2.11 20.22
N ARG A 7 -21.22 3.18 20.99
CA ARG A 7 -20.57 4.45 20.64
C ARG A 7 -19.05 4.33 20.64
N LEU A 8 -18.47 3.63 21.61
CA LEU A 8 -17.02 3.40 21.66
C LEU A 8 -16.55 2.59 20.48
N VAL A 9 -17.29 1.54 20.10
CA VAL A 9 -16.95 0.73 18.93
C VAL A 9 -16.98 1.58 17.66
N ARG A 10 -17.97 2.43 17.48
CA ARG A 10 -18.07 3.31 16.33
C ARG A 10 -16.90 4.28 16.23
N ILE A 11 -16.49 4.85 17.39
CA ILE A 11 -15.34 5.74 17.43
C ILE A 11 -14.08 4.98 17.06
N PHE A 12 -13.89 3.77 17.60
CA PHE A 12 -12.74 2.93 17.29
C PHE A 12 -12.64 2.63 15.79
N VAL A 13 -13.75 2.24 15.16
CA VAL A 13 -13.80 1.96 13.72
C VAL A 13 -13.46 3.21 12.90
N ALA A 14 -14.01 4.37 13.28
CA ALA A 14 -13.73 5.62 12.58
C ALA A 14 -12.26 6.01 12.67
N VAL A 15 -11.65 5.86 13.85
CA VAL A 15 -10.22 6.14 14.04
C VAL A 15 -9.35 5.21 13.20
N ASN A 16 -9.67 3.91 13.19
CA ASN A 16 -8.92 2.94 12.40
C ASN A 16 -9.01 3.24 10.91
N ASN A 17 -10.20 3.60 10.41
CA ASN A 17 -10.37 3.97 8.99
C ASN A 17 -9.55 5.21 8.66
N TYR A 18 -9.55 6.21 9.52
CA TYR A 18 -8.76 7.43 9.35
C TYR A 18 -7.26 7.11 9.27
N MET A 19 -6.77 6.27 10.19
CA MET A 19 -5.35 5.90 10.23
C MET A 19 -4.95 5.08 8.99
N THR A 20 -5.83 4.20 8.53
CA THR A 20 -5.59 3.42 7.30
C THR A 20 -5.53 4.33 6.07
N GLU A 21 -6.45 5.27 5.95
CA GLU A 21 -6.42 6.25 4.85
C GLU A 21 -5.16 7.10 4.88
N LYS A 22 -4.73 7.49 6.08
CA LYS A 22 -3.50 8.27 6.24
C LYS A 22 -2.27 7.49 5.76
N ILE A 23 -2.12 6.23 6.16
CA ILE A 23 -0.97 5.43 5.74
C ILE A 23 -0.97 5.21 4.24
N ILE A 24 -2.13 4.96 3.63
CA ILE A 24 -2.25 4.80 2.19
C ILE A 24 -1.78 6.08 1.48
N SER A 25 -2.23 7.24 1.94
CA SER A 25 -1.84 8.52 1.37
C SER A 25 -0.33 8.77 1.49
N VAL A 26 0.24 8.48 2.66
CA VAL A 26 1.68 8.64 2.90
C VAL A 26 2.49 7.72 1.97
N ILE A 27 2.06 6.48 1.82
CA ILE A 27 2.73 5.52 0.93
C ILE A 27 2.67 5.99 -0.52
N ALA A 28 1.49 6.39 -1.00
CA ALA A 28 1.33 6.86 -2.37
C ALA A 28 2.21 8.10 -2.63
N ASP A 29 2.22 9.05 -1.73
CA ASP A 29 3.05 10.24 -1.86
C ASP A 29 4.54 9.89 -1.88
N ALA A 30 4.97 8.96 -1.03
CA ALA A 30 6.36 8.50 -0.99
C ALA A 30 6.78 7.84 -2.31
N MET A 31 5.87 7.06 -2.91
CA MET A 31 6.10 6.46 -4.23
C MET A 31 6.28 7.53 -5.30
N LEU A 32 5.38 8.52 -5.32
CA LEU A 32 5.41 9.60 -6.30
C LEU A 32 6.65 10.48 -6.15
N GLU A 33 7.12 10.71 -4.93
CA GLU A 33 8.36 11.46 -4.70
C GLU A 33 9.56 10.85 -5.44
N LYS A 34 9.57 9.55 -5.58
CA LYS A 34 10.66 8.81 -6.27
C LYS A 34 10.29 8.42 -7.69
N LYS A 35 9.30 9.09 -8.28
CA LYS A 35 8.89 8.91 -9.67
C LYS A 35 8.36 7.52 -9.99
N ALA A 36 7.70 6.89 -9.03
CA ALA A 36 7.02 5.63 -9.28
C ALA A 36 5.93 5.83 -10.33
N GLN A 37 5.73 4.81 -11.15
CA GLN A 37 4.76 4.80 -12.24
C GLN A 37 3.51 4.04 -11.82
N GLU A 38 2.37 4.47 -12.34
CA GLU A 38 1.09 3.76 -12.20
C GLU A 38 0.78 3.35 -10.76
N VAL A 39 0.77 4.33 -9.87
CA VAL A 39 0.48 4.11 -8.45
C VAL A 39 -1.01 3.91 -8.26
N VAL A 40 -1.37 2.74 -7.75
CA VAL A 40 -2.77 2.32 -7.59
C VAL A 40 -2.98 1.72 -6.21
N ALA A 41 -4.06 2.09 -5.55
CA ALA A 41 -4.50 1.42 -4.33
C ALA A 41 -5.74 0.57 -4.63
N LEU A 42 -5.74 -0.66 -4.13
CA LEU A 42 -6.84 -1.60 -4.25
C LEU A 42 -7.47 -1.81 -2.87
N ASP A 43 -8.76 -1.61 -2.77
CA ASP A 43 -9.52 -1.87 -1.54
C ASP A 43 -10.06 -3.31 -1.62
N LEU A 44 -9.54 -4.18 -0.78
CA LEU A 44 -9.85 -5.61 -0.79
C LEU A 44 -10.81 -6.01 0.32
N ARG A 45 -11.32 -5.07 1.09
CA ARG A 45 -12.14 -5.37 2.27
C ARG A 45 -13.43 -6.14 1.96
N LYS A 46 -13.96 -5.98 0.75
CA LYS A 46 -15.18 -6.67 0.34
C LYS A 46 -14.92 -8.04 -0.31
N ILE A 47 -13.63 -8.40 -0.45
CA ILE A 47 -13.23 -9.66 -1.06
C ILE A 47 -12.85 -10.63 0.06
N GLY A 48 -13.70 -11.61 0.33
CA GLY A 48 -13.58 -12.47 1.51
C GLY A 48 -12.35 -13.38 1.54
N THR A 49 -11.68 -13.58 0.41
CA THR A 49 -10.48 -14.41 0.33
C THR A 49 -9.18 -13.60 0.38
N ALA A 50 -9.27 -12.27 0.46
CA ALA A 50 -8.08 -11.43 0.50
C ALA A 50 -7.37 -11.56 1.85
N ILE A 51 -6.05 -11.58 1.81
CA ILE A 51 -5.20 -11.73 3.01
C ILE A 51 -4.91 -10.39 3.68
N SER A 52 -5.29 -9.28 3.07
CA SER A 52 -5.08 -7.94 3.59
C SER A 52 -6.22 -7.04 3.15
N ASP A 53 -6.41 -5.93 3.83
CA ASP A 53 -7.49 -4.99 3.53
C ASP A 53 -7.20 -4.14 2.30
N HIS A 54 -5.94 -3.78 2.08
CA HIS A 54 -5.55 -2.91 0.98
C HIS A 54 -4.22 -3.34 0.38
N PHE A 55 -4.12 -3.22 -0.94
CA PHE A 55 -2.84 -3.29 -1.64
C PHE A 55 -2.55 -1.92 -2.24
N ILE A 56 -1.28 -1.51 -2.24
CA ILE A 56 -0.82 -0.36 -3.01
C ILE A 56 0.26 -0.86 -3.94
N VAL A 57 0.09 -0.63 -5.23
CA VAL A 57 0.94 -1.19 -6.28
C VAL A 57 1.53 -0.06 -7.13
N CYS A 58 2.79 -0.17 -7.44
CA CYS A 58 3.45 0.73 -8.39
C CYS A 58 4.59 0.00 -9.08
N ASN A 59 5.23 0.67 -10.05
CA ASN A 59 6.39 0.12 -10.71
C ASN A 59 7.40 1.21 -11.04
N ALA A 60 8.61 0.77 -11.34
CA ALA A 60 9.68 1.60 -11.88
C ALA A 60 10.53 0.76 -12.83
N ASP A 61 11.22 1.42 -13.76
CA ASP A 61 11.91 0.70 -14.84
C ASP A 61 13.20 0.02 -14.38
N SER A 62 13.92 0.61 -13.42
CA SER A 62 15.17 0.04 -12.92
C SER A 62 15.00 -0.58 -11.54
N THR A 63 15.78 -1.63 -11.26
CA THR A 63 15.81 -2.24 -9.93
C THR A 63 16.31 -1.26 -8.87
N THR A 64 17.24 -0.39 -9.23
CA THR A 64 17.76 0.63 -8.33
C THR A 64 16.64 1.58 -7.88
N ASN A 65 15.78 2.00 -8.81
CA ASN A 65 14.68 2.88 -8.46
C ASN A 65 13.60 2.15 -7.67
N VAL A 66 13.34 0.88 -7.97
CA VAL A 66 12.40 0.05 -7.18
C VAL A 66 12.84 0.02 -5.71
N VAL A 67 14.13 -0.21 -5.46
CA VAL A 67 14.67 -0.23 -4.09
C VAL A 67 14.58 1.16 -3.45
N ALA A 68 14.89 2.22 -4.21
CA ALA A 68 14.79 3.59 -3.70
C ALA A 68 13.36 3.96 -3.30
N ILE A 69 12.37 3.51 -4.07
CA ILE A 69 10.96 3.72 -3.74
C ILE A 69 10.63 3.00 -2.44
N ALA A 70 11.04 1.74 -2.30
CA ALA A 70 10.78 0.97 -1.08
C ALA A 70 11.38 1.64 0.16
N ASP A 71 12.62 2.09 0.05
CA ASP A 71 13.30 2.78 1.15
C ASP A 71 12.56 4.07 1.53
N ASN A 72 12.13 4.83 0.54
CA ASN A 72 11.39 6.07 0.79
C ASN A 72 10.04 5.81 1.44
N VAL A 73 9.34 4.76 1.02
CA VAL A 73 8.07 4.37 1.66
C VAL A 73 8.31 4.06 3.14
N GLU A 74 9.31 3.24 3.44
CA GLU A 74 9.62 2.89 4.84
C GLU A 74 9.95 4.13 5.65
N ASP A 75 10.77 5.03 5.12
CA ASP A 75 11.18 6.25 5.82
C ASP A 75 9.99 7.17 6.09
N ARG A 76 9.15 7.40 5.09
CA ARG A 76 8.00 8.28 5.24
C ARG A 76 6.93 7.72 6.18
N VAL A 77 6.68 6.42 6.12
CA VAL A 77 5.71 5.78 7.01
C VAL A 77 6.21 5.81 8.45
N ALA A 78 7.49 5.57 8.67
CA ALA A 78 8.07 5.70 10.02
C ALA A 78 7.97 7.14 10.53
N GLU A 79 8.29 8.11 9.69
CA GLU A 79 8.31 9.53 10.07
C GLU A 79 6.92 10.08 10.32
N LYS A 80 5.97 9.79 9.44
CA LYS A 80 4.64 10.42 9.47
C LYS A 80 3.57 9.61 10.17
N CYS A 81 3.74 8.29 10.23
CA CYS A 81 2.75 7.38 10.84
C CYS A 81 3.29 6.66 12.07
N GLY A 82 4.59 6.79 12.35
CA GLY A 82 5.21 6.12 13.49
C GLY A 82 5.19 4.60 13.38
N ARG A 83 5.16 4.06 12.15
CA ARG A 83 5.03 2.63 11.94
C ARG A 83 6.23 2.07 11.19
N LYS A 84 6.63 0.86 11.60
CA LYS A 84 7.68 0.10 10.93
C LYS A 84 7.05 -1.01 10.12
N VAL A 85 7.68 -1.35 9.01
CA VAL A 85 7.27 -2.49 8.20
C VAL A 85 7.38 -3.77 9.05
N ILE A 86 6.34 -4.61 8.97
CA ILE A 86 6.31 -5.88 9.69
C ILE A 86 7.22 -6.89 8.99
N ARG A 87 7.15 -6.93 7.65
CA ARG A 87 7.95 -7.83 6.84
C ARG A 87 8.29 -7.17 5.51
N CYS A 88 9.55 -7.29 5.11
CA CYS A 88 10.03 -6.79 3.83
C CYS A 88 10.67 -7.93 3.06
N GLN A 89 10.33 -8.09 1.78
CA GLN A 89 10.88 -9.12 0.90
C GLN A 89 11.23 -8.53 -0.45
N GLY A 90 12.28 -9.03 -1.07
CA GLY A 90 12.60 -8.74 -2.46
C GLY A 90 13.61 -7.64 -2.72
N LYS A 91 14.15 -6.97 -1.70
CA LYS A 91 15.11 -5.87 -1.91
C LYS A 91 16.41 -6.31 -2.58
N GLU A 92 16.84 -7.53 -2.37
CA GLU A 92 18.10 -8.04 -2.91
C GLU A 92 18.10 -8.08 -4.43
N ASN A 93 16.96 -8.36 -5.05
CA ASN A 93 16.83 -8.37 -6.52
C ASN A 93 16.23 -7.09 -7.09
N GLY A 94 15.29 -6.49 -6.37
CA GLY A 94 14.57 -5.31 -6.84
C GLY A 94 13.58 -5.59 -7.96
N PHE A 95 13.17 -6.85 -8.17
CA PHE A 95 12.18 -7.20 -9.19
C PHE A 95 10.75 -7.00 -8.71
N TRP A 96 10.50 -7.38 -7.47
CA TRP A 96 9.21 -7.24 -6.81
C TRP A 96 9.48 -7.14 -5.31
N ILE A 97 9.29 -5.96 -4.76
CA ILE A 97 9.45 -5.72 -3.33
C ILE A 97 8.08 -5.69 -2.68
N ILE A 98 7.94 -6.42 -1.58
CA ILE A 98 6.71 -6.46 -0.79
C ILE A 98 7.02 -5.85 0.58
N LEU A 99 6.25 -4.83 0.96
CA LEU A 99 6.32 -4.23 2.29
C LEU A 99 5.00 -4.48 3.00
N ASP A 100 5.03 -5.32 4.02
CA ASP A 100 3.82 -5.73 4.74
C ASP A 100 3.67 -4.88 6.00
N TYR A 101 2.59 -4.10 6.06
CA TYR A 101 2.22 -3.30 7.23
C TYR A 101 1.00 -3.88 7.95
N GLY A 102 0.53 -5.08 7.56
CA GLY A 102 -0.63 -5.73 8.15
C GLY A 102 -1.90 -5.45 7.33
N GLU A 103 -2.62 -4.40 7.67
CA GLU A 103 -3.84 -4.02 6.93
C GLU A 103 -3.53 -3.50 5.52
N VAL A 104 -2.31 -3.03 5.29
CA VAL A 104 -1.87 -2.52 3.99
C VAL A 104 -0.60 -3.26 3.57
N VAL A 105 -0.58 -3.77 2.35
CA VAL A 105 0.61 -4.40 1.76
C VAL A 105 1.01 -3.62 0.51
N VAL A 106 2.26 -3.22 0.47
CA VAL A 106 2.84 -2.44 -0.62
C VAL A 106 3.54 -3.36 -1.59
N HIS A 107 3.26 -3.21 -2.88
CA HIS A 107 3.89 -3.98 -3.95
C HIS A 107 4.58 -3.03 -4.91
N ILE A 108 5.89 -3.15 -5.02
CA ILE A 108 6.70 -2.32 -5.92
C ILE A 108 7.40 -3.23 -6.90
N PHE A 109 7.05 -3.11 -8.18
CA PHE A 109 7.57 -3.97 -9.24
C PHE A 109 8.57 -3.22 -10.11
N GLN A 110 9.56 -3.94 -10.63
CA GLN A 110 10.19 -3.50 -11.85
C GLN A 110 9.14 -3.65 -12.98
N THR A 111 9.05 -2.67 -13.86
CA THR A 111 7.96 -2.57 -14.85
C THR A 111 7.65 -3.86 -15.58
N VAL A 112 8.68 -4.57 -16.06
CA VAL A 112 8.49 -5.81 -16.80
C VAL A 112 7.79 -6.89 -15.97
N TYR A 113 8.07 -6.93 -14.68
CA TYR A 113 7.47 -7.93 -13.79
C TYR A 113 6.03 -7.61 -13.39
N ARG A 114 5.68 -6.33 -13.33
CA ARG A 114 4.28 -5.95 -13.09
C ARG A 114 3.39 -6.50 -14.21
N SER A 115 3.81 -6.33 -15.43
CA SER A 115 3.08 -6.87 -16.60
C SER A 115 3.02 -8.39 -16.57
N PHE A 116 4.09 -9.03 -16.13
CA PHE A 116 4.18 -10.49 -16.09
C PHE A 116 3.26 -11.10 -15.03
N TYR A 117 3.31 -10.59 -13.81
CA TYR A 117 2.52 -11.16 -12.71
C TYR A 117 1.07 -10.72 -12.70
N ARG A 118 0.78 -9.52 -13.20
CA ARG A 118 -0.59 -9.00 -13.36
C ARG A 118 -1.40 -9.13 -12.07
N LEU A 119 -0.81 -8.71 -10.95
CA LEU A 119 -1.42 -8.82 -9.64
C LEU A 119 -2.80 -8.17 -9.57
N GLU A 120 -2.97 -7.05 -10.27
CA GLU A 120 -4.23 -6.31 -10.30
C GLU A 120 -5.37 -7.10 -10.92
N ASP A 121 -5.08 -8.00 -11.84
CA ASP A 121 -6.11 -8.83 -12.49
C ASP A 121 -6.65 -9.89 -11.53
N LEU A 122 -5.85 -10.33 -10.57
CA LEU A 122 -6.31 -11.27 -9.54
C LEU A 122 -7.39 -10.63 -8.65
N TRP A 123 -7.37 -9.30 -8.54
CA TRP A 123 -8.28 -8.54 -7.70
C TRP A 123 -9.10 -7.55 -8.51
N ALA A 124 -9.55 -7.98 -9.70
CA ALA A 124 -10.27 -7.13 -10.64
C ALA A 124 -11.57 -6.53 -10.07
N ASP A 125 -12.18 -7.21 -9.10
CA ASP A 125 -13.40 -6.75 -8.45
C ASP A 125 -13.16 -5.73 -7.32
N ALA A 126 -11.91 -5.45 -6.98
CA ALA A 126 -11.58 -4.51 -5.92
C ALA A 126 -11.83 -3.07 -6.37
N GLU A 127 -12.22 -2.23 -5.43
CA GLU A 127 -12.27 -0.79 -5.66
C GLU A 127 -10.85 -0.28 -5.88
N ARG A 128 -10.67 0.55 -6.91
CA ARG A 128 -9.37 0.99 -7.38
C ARG A 128 -9.26 2.50 -7.32
N SER A 129 -8.19 3.00 -6.72
CA SER A 129 -7.85 4.42 -6.69
C SER A 129 -6.50 4.64 -7.33
N GLU A 130 -6.41 5.60 -8.24
CA GLU A 130 -5.17 5.94 -8.91
C GLU A 130 -4.59 7.21 -8.32
N PHE A 131 -3.27 7.25 -8.16
CA PHE A 131 -2.54 8.39 -7.63
C PHE A 131 -1.57 8.89 -8.69
N LYS A 132 -1.56 10.19 -8.92
CA LYS A 132 -0.70 10.80 -9.94
C LYS A 132 0.03 11.99 -9.35
N ASP A 133 1.24 12.21 -9.86
CA ASP A 133 2.00 13.41 -9.57
C ASP A 133 1.38 14.56 -10.35
N GLU A 134 1.09 15.67 -9.65
CA GLU A 134 0.47 16.83 -10.27
C GLU A 134 1.49 17.81 -10.84
#